data_af2a1d18c84a781f078430fd02c90006
#
_entry.id   af2a1d18c84a781f078430fd02c90006
#
_cell.length_a   1.000
_cell.length_b   1.000
_cell.length_c   1.000
_cell.angle_alpha   90.00
_cell.angle_beta   90.00
_cell.angle_gamma   90.00
#
_symmetry.space_group_name_H-M   'P 1'
#
loop_
_entity.id
_entity.type
_entity.pdbx_description
1 polymer ?
#
loop_
_entity_poly.entity_id
_entity_poly.type
_entity_poly.pdbx_seq_one_letter_code
_entity_poly.pdbx_strand_id
1 'polypeptide(L)' 'MGYKILEDLRKIINEILIKNQKKPLESINRKMSLTDDIGFDSLDLAVLTVHIEKKYGVDIFEKEIIVTVNQVMDLIEH' A
#
# COMPACT_ATOMS: atom_id res chain seq x y z
N MET A 1 10.49 -11.28 -6.35
CA MET A 1 10.93 -10.02 -6.95
C MET A 1 9.83 -8.98 -6.85
N GLY A 2 10.12 -7.76 -7.30
CA GLY A 2 9.20 -6.64 -7.16
C GLY A 2 7.81 -6.85 -7.74
N TYR A 3 7.71 -7.62 -8.81
CA TYR A 3 6.43 -7.87 -9.44
C TYR A 3 5.43 -8.57 -8.49
N LYS A 4 5.91 -9.55 -7.75
CA LYS A 4 5.05 -10.26 -6.81
C LYS A 4 4.62 -9.36 -5.66
N ILE A 5 5.53 -8.53 -5.16
CA ILE A 5 5.22 -7.60 -4.09
C ILE A 5 4.19 -6.59 -4.57
N LEU A 6 4.34 -6.09 -5.80
CA LEU A 6 3.38 -5.16 -6.37
C LEU A 6 1.99 -5.77 -6.46
N GLU A 7 1.89 -7.03 -6.87
CA GLU A 7 0.62 -7.74 -6.95
C GLU A 7 0.00 -7.94 -5.56
N ASP A 8 0.82 -8.29 -4.58
CA ASP A 8 0.36 -8.45 -3.20
C ASP A 8 -0.16 -7.11 -2.65
N LEU A 9 0.56 -6.02 -2.94
CA LEU A 9 0.12 -4.69 -2.52
C LEU A 9 -1.20 -4.31 -3.18
N ARG A 10 -1.37 -4.62 -4.46
CA ARG A 10 -2.62 -4.35 -5.15
C ARG A 10 -3.78 -5.03 -4.45
N LYS A 11 -3.60 -6.28 -4.06
CA LYS A 11 -4.64 -7.03 -3.34
C LYS A 11 -4.98 -6.40 -2.00
N ILE A 12 -3.97 -6.00 -1.26
CA ILE A 12 -4.17 -5.35 0.04
C ILE A 12 -4.88 -4.02 -0.13
N ILE A 13 -4.41 -3.20 -1.07
CA ILE A 13 -5.02 -1.90 -1.35
C ILE A 13 -6.47 -2.07 -1.77
N ASN A 14 -6.76 -3.06 -2.62
CA ASN A 14 -8.12 -3.31 -3.07
C ASN A 14 -9.03 -3.77 -1.94
N GLU A 15 -8.53 -4.54 -0.99
CA GLU A 15 -9.31 -4.92 0.18
C GLU A 15 -9.76 -3.67 0.97
N ILE A 16 -8.85 -2.71 1.12
CA ILE A 16 -9.16 -1.47 1.82
C ILE A 16 -10.17 -0.64 1.02
N LEU A 17 -9.96 -0.54 -0.29
CA LEU A 17 -10.87 0.21 -1.15
C LEU A 17 -12.28 -0.38 -1.12
N ILE A 18 -12.40 -1.69 -1.21
CA ILE A 18 -13.69 -2.36 -1.19
C ILE A 18 -14.39 -2.15 0.15
N LYS A 19 -13.65 -2.22 1.23
CA LYS A 19 -14.19 -1.98 2.56
C LYS A 19 -14.75 -0.57 2.70
N ASN A 20 -14.15 0.39 1.99
CA ASN A 20 -14.58 1.77 1.99
C ASN A 20 -15.62 2.06 0.91
N GLN A 21 -16.16 1.02 0.28
CA GLN A 21 -17.17 1.12 -0.77
C GLN A 21 -16.65 1.85 -2.02
N LYS A 22 -15.37 1.70 -2.30
CA LYS A 22 -14.73 2.25 -3.49
C LYS A 22 -14.41 1.13 -4.46
N LYS A 23 -14.21 1.48 -5.73
CA LYS A 23 -13.88 0.49 -6.75
C LYS A 23 -12.45 -0.01 -6.59
N PRO A 24 -12.24 -1.32 -6.72
CA PRO A 24 -10.87 -1.83 -6.71
C PRO A 24 -10.13 -1.43 -7.98
N LEU A 25 -8.81 -1.39 -7.88
CA LEU A 25 -7.95 -1.05 -9.00
C LEU A 25 -7.57 -2.30 -9.77
N GLU A 26 -7.58 -2.20 -11.09
CA GLU A 26 -7.16 -3.31 -11.94
C GLU A 26 -5.66 -3.51 -11.94
N SER A 27 -4.92 -2.42 -11.75
CA SER A 27 -3.47 -2.47 -11.68
C SER A 27 -2.95 -1.30 -10.86
N ILE A 28 -1.76 -1.44 -10.32
CA ILE A 28 -1.05 -0.34 -9.67
C ILE A 28 0.38 -0.33 -10.16
N ASN A 29 1.07 0.80 -9.98
CA ASN A 29 2.47 0.89 -10.33
C ASN A 29 3.23 1.66 -9.23
N ARG A 30 4.54 1.60 -9.28
CA ARG A 30 5.39 2.19 -8.25
C ARG A 30 5.28 3.70 -8.14
N LYS A 31 4.90 4.36 -9.22
CA LYS A 31 4.82 5.84 -9.25
C LYS A 31 3.54 6.39 -8.66
N MET A 32 2.55 5.55 -8.42
CA MET A 32 1.26 6.02 -7.91
C MET A 32 1.38 6.56 -6.50
N SER A 33 0.69 7.68 -6.26
CA SER A 33 0.55 8.25 -4.94
C SER A 33 -0.57 7.54 -4.20
N LEU A 34 -0.32 7.13 -2.96
CA LEU A 34 -1.35 6.49 -2.14
C LEU A 34 -2.49 7.44 -1.83
N THR A 35 -2.18 8.72 -1.67
CA THR A 35 -3.20 9.72 -1.33
C THR A 35 -3.86 10.32 -2.56
N ASP A 36 -3.08 10.74 -3.56
CA ASP A 36 -3.61 11.45 -4.72
C ASP A 36 -4.20 10.52 -5.79
N ASP A 37 -3.49 9.44 -6.09
CA ASP A 37 -3.92 8.52 -7.16
C ASP A 37 -4.88 7.46 -6.66
N ILE A 38 -4.62 6.91 -5.48
CA ILE A 38 -5.43 5.84 -4.92
C ILE A 38 -6.55 6.39 -4.03
N GLY A 39 -6.32 7.56 -3.42
CA GLY A 39 -7.34 8.23 -2.63
C GLY A 39 -7.40 7.82 -1.17
N PHE A 40 -6.30 7.32 -0.62
CA PHE A 40 -6.24 6.97 0.79
C PHE A 40 -6.10 8.21 1.67
N ASP A 41 -6.79 8.21 2.80
CA ASP A 41 -6.59 9.20 3.84
C ASP A 41 -5.69 8.62 4.95
N SER A 42 -5.52 9.37 6.03
CA SER A 42 -4.66 8.95 7.14
C SER A 42 -5.09 7.63 7.76
N LEU A 43 -6.39 7.42 7.87
CA LEU A 43 -6.92 6.18 8.44
C LEU A 43 -6.63 5.00 7.53
N ASP A 44 -6.81 5.18 6.23
CA ASP A 44 -6.53 4.13 5.25
C ASP A 44 -5.05 3.77 5.25
N LEU A 45 -4.18 4.76 5.38
CA LEU A 45 -2.74 4.51 5.46
C LEU A 45 -2.38 3.72 6.71
N ALA A 46 -3.04 4.01 7.83
CA ALA A 46 -2.83 3.26 9.07
C ALA A 46 -3.26 1.80 8.88
N VAL A 47 -4.38 1.56 8.22
CA VAL A 47 -4.86 0.20 7.94
C VAL A 47 -3.87 -0.52 7.02
N LEU A 48 -3.38 0.17 6.00
CA LEU A 48 -2.37 -0.39 5.09
C LEU A 48 -1.14 -0.83 5.88
N THR A 49 -0.68 0.01 6.81
CA THR A 49 0.47 -0.30 7.64
C THR A 49 0.28 -1.61 8.43
N VAL A 50 -0.90 -1.80 9.00
CA VAL A 50 -1.20 -3.01 9.75
C VAL A 50 -1.14 -4.24 8.85
N HIS A 51 -1.69 -4.15 7.65
CA HIS A 51 -1.63 -5.26 6.69
C HIS A 51 -0.20 -5.60 6.29
N ILE A 52 0.61 -4.58 6.02
CA ILE A 52 2.01 -4.77 5.63
C ILE A 52 2.80 -5.40 6.78
N GLU A 53 2.59 -4.91 8.00
CA GLU A 53 3.27 -5.44 9.17
C GLU A 53 2.94 -6.92 9.37
N LYS A 54 1.68 -7.30 9.23
CA LYS A 54 1.27 -8.69 9.41
C LYS A 54 1.82 -9.61 8.34
N LYS A 55 1.89 -9.11 7.11
CA LYS A 55 2.33 -9.95 5.99
C LYS A 55 3.83 -10.03 5.85
N TYR A 56 4.53 -8.92 6.05
CA TYR A 56 5.96 -8.82 5.79
C TYR A 56 6.81 -8.55 7.02
N GLY A 57 6.19 -8.26 8.16
CA GLY A 57 6.91 -7.94 9.37
C GLY A 57 7.62 -6.59 9.34
N VAL A 58 7.16 -5.67 8.50
CA VAL A 58 7.77 -4.36 8.32
C VAL A 58 6.82 -3.27 8.77
N ASP A 59 7.31 -2.34 9.61
CA ASP A 59 6.55 -1.16 10.00
C ASP A 59 6.94 0.00 9.10
N ILE A 60 6.10 0.29 8.12
CA ILE A 60 6.43 1.28 7.09
C ILE A 60 6.36 2.73 7.58
N PHE A 61 5.60 2.99 8.65
CA PHE A 61 5.49 4.37 9.17
C PHE A 61 6.61 4.75 10.14
N GLU A 62 7.27 3.77 10.72
CA GLU A 62 8.31 4.05 11.70
C GLU A 62 9.54 4.69 11.07
N LYS A 63 9.77 4.42 9.80
CA LYS A 63 11.02 4.82 9.14
C LYS A 63 10.91 6.12 8.36
N GLU A 64 9.78 6.39 7.76
CA GLU A 64 9.60 7.61 6.95
C GLU A 64 8.13 7.86 6.67
N ILE A 65 7.83 9.06 6.17
CA ILE A 65 6.49 9.39 5.73
C ILE A 65 6.25 8.71 4.38
N ILE A 66 5.23 7.88 4.32
CA ILE A 66 4.93 7.10 3.13
C ILE A 66 3.88 7.81 2.29
N VAL A 67 4.20 8.09 1.04
CA VAL A 67 3.30 8.76 0.09
C VAL A 67 3.05 7.92 -1.16
N THR A 68 4.05 7.17 -1.63
CA THR A 68 3.96 6.44 -2.89
C THR A 68 4.07 4.94 -2.70
N VAL A 69 3.54 4.21 -3.68
CA VAL A 69 3.68 2.75 -3.74
C VAL A 69 5.16 2.35 -3.73
N ASN A 70 6.00 3.11 -4.44
CA ASN A 70 7.43 2.82 -4.49
C ASN A 70 8.08 2.82 -3.12
N GLN A 71 7.73 3.78 -2.27
CA GLN A 71 8.28 3.85 -0.91
C GLN A 71 7.92 2.62 -0.10
N VAL A 72 6.68 2.15 -0.20
CA VAL A 72 6.24 0.94 0.49
C VAL A 72 7.04 -0.26 -0.01
N MET A 73 7.18 -0.39 -1.31
CA MET A 73 7.90 -1.52 -1.91
C MET A 73 9.38 -1.52 -1.51
N ASP A 74 10.00 -0.35 -1.48
CA ASP A 74 11.41 -0.25 -1.07
C ASP A 74 11.61 -0.75 0.35
N LEU A 75 10.71 -0.42 1.26
CA LEU A 75 10.81 -0.87 2.64
C LEU A 75 10.58 -2.39 2.77
N ILE A 76 9.68 -2.93 1.99
CA ILE A 76 9.39 -4.37 1.98
C ILE A 76 10.58 -5.14 1.39
N GLU A 77 11.17 -4.64 0.31
CA GLU A 77 12.25 -5.31 -0.39
C GLU A 77 13.58 -5.27 0.38
N HIS A 78 13.69 -4.39 1.34
CA HIS A 78 14.83 -4.36 2.23
C HIS A 78 14.66 -5.41 3.30
#